data_1e42381746ed902adcfc6ddb6264cf90
#
_entry.id   1e42381746ed902adcfc6ddb6264cf90
#
_cell.length_a   1.000
_cell.length_b   1.000
_cell.length_c   1.000
_cell.angle_alpha   90.00
_cell.angle_beta   90.00
_cell.angle_gamma   90.00
#
_symmetry.space_group_name_H-M   'P 1'
#
loop_
_entity.id
_entity.type
_entity.pdbx_description
1 polymer ?
#
loop_
_entity_poly.entity_id
_entity_poly.type
_entity_poly.pdbx_seq_one_letter_code
_entity_poly.pdbx_strand_id
1 'polypeptide(L)'
;MMNLIPYGKQNITQADIDAVVEVLKADYLTQGPKIKEFEDAFASYVDAKFAVAVSNGTAALHLCALALNVSEGQKVITTPITFAASANCVKYCGGEVVFGDIDPETYLLDINSVRELLEASPKGTYSGVIPVDFAGRAVDLEAYRNLANDYGLWIIEDACHAPGGSFVKTNGRESKCGSGEFADLAIFSFHPVKHIASGEGGMITTNDESLYDKLRALRTHGIVKNDNLYTNGVEEVRLLDEAQS
;
A
#
# COMPACT_ATOMS: atom_id res chain seq x y z
N MET A 1 41.54 8.87 8.26
CA MET A 1 40.17 8.69 8.75
C MET A 1 39.50 7.76 7.79
N MET A 2 38.95 6.62 8.23
CA MET A 2 38.11 5.77 7.37
C MET A 2 36.85 6.55 7.04
N ASN A 3 36.53 6.70 5.75
CA ASN A 3 35.24 7.23 5.32
C ASN A 3 34.18 6.18 5.71
N LEU A 4 33.33 6.53 6.68
CA LEU A 4 32.19 5.70 7.04
C LEU A 4 31.23 5.63 5.85
N ILE A 5 30.92 4.42 5.40
CA ILE A 5 29.88 4.18 4.40
C ILE A 5 28.54 4.09 5.14
N PRO A 6 27.60 5.04 4.96
CA PRO A 6 26.31 4.97 5.62
C PRO A 6 25.47 3.84 5.05
N TYR A 7 24.51 3.32 5.83
CA TYR A 7 23.54 2.32 5.40
C TYR A 7 22.70 2.79 4.18
N GLY A 8 22.34 4.06 4.15
CA GLY A 8 21.67 4.71 3.04
C GLY A 8 21.90 6.21 3.08
N LYS A 9 21.89 6.83 1.91
CA LYS A 9 21.95 8.28 1.76
C LYS A 9 21.14 8.67 0.55
N GLN A 10 20.14 9.54 0.74
CA GLN A 10 19.35 10.12 -0.33
C GLN A 10 20.21 11.00 -1.25
N ASN A 11 19.85 11.07 -2.53
CA ASN A 11 20.46 11.97 -3.49
C ASN A 11 19.49 13.12 -3.78
N ILE A 12 19.70 14.27 -3.14
CA ILE A 12 18.88 15.48 -3.36
C ILE A 12 19.63 16.38 -4.34
N THR A 13 18.97 16.68 -5.45
CA THR A 13 19.49 17.56 -6.50
C THR A 13 18.96 18.99 -6.36
N GLN A 14 19.53 19.92 -7.13
CA GLN A 14 19.00 21.31 -7.14
C GLN A 14 17.57 21.35 -7.69
N ALA A 15 17.21 20.48 -8.63
CA ALA A 15 15.85 20.39 -9.16
C ALA A 15 14.83 20.00 -8.08
N ASP A 16 15.20 19.09 -7.17
CA ASP A 16 14.33 18.72 -6.03
C ASP A 16 14.10 19.89 -5.09
N ILE A 17 15.18 20.66 -4.80
CA ILE A 17 15.12 21.85 -3.94
C ILE A 17 14.24 22.93 -4.59
N ASP A 18 14.43 23.18 -5.87
CA ASP A 18 13.68 24.20 -6.62
C ASP A 18 12.19 23.84 -6.67
N ALA A 19 11.83 22.58 -6.87
CA ALA A 19 10.45 22.11 -6.86
C ALA A 19 9.78 22.31 -5.48
N VAL A 20 10.49 22.04 -4.39
CA VAL A 20 9.99 22.30 -3.03
C VAL A 20 9.80 23.80 -2.79
N VAL A 21 10.77 24.63 -3.19
CA VAL A 21 10.69 26.10 -3.08
C VAL A 21 9.53 26.67 -3.90
N GLU A 22 9.26 26.12 -5.08
CA GLU A 22 8.11 26.49 -5.90
C GLU A 22 6.79 26.25 -5.15
N VAL A 23 6.61 25.06 -4.56
CA VAL A 23 5.41 24.74 -3.79
C VAL A 23 5.25 25.63 -2.56
N LEU A 24 6.36 25.93 -1.84
CA LEU A 24 6.32 26.83 -0.69
C LEU A 24 5.90 28.26 -1.04
N LYS A 25 6.06 28.69 -2.28
CA LYS A 25 5.65 30.00 -2.81
C LYS A 25 4.28 30.00 -3.49
N ALA A 26 3.70 28.80 -3.71
CA ALA A 26 2.41 28.67 -4.38
C ALA A 26 1.23 29.03 -3.45
N ASP A 27 0.06 29.26 -4.04
CA ASP A 27 -1.17 29.61 -3.30
C ASP A 27 -1.65 28.49 -2.36
N TYR A 28 -1.31 27.25 -2.67
CA TYR A 28 -1.72 26.07 -1.90
C TYR A 28 -0.53 25.35 -1.28
N LEU A 29 -0.32 25.56 0.01
CA LEU A 29 0.72 24.88 0.78
C LEU A 29 0.29 23.46 1.22
N THR A 30 -1.01 23.22 1.34
CA THR A 30 -1.59 21.93 1.72
C THR A 30 -2.76 21.58 0.81
N GLN A 31 -2.95 20.28 0.51
CA GLN A 31 -4.03 19.77 -0.34
C GLN A 31 -4.13 20.46 -1.71
N GLY A 32 -3.01 20.94 -2.21
CA GLY A 32 -2.91 21.62 -3.51
C GLY A 32 -2.76 20.63 -4.68
N PRO A 33 -2.66 21.17 -5.91
CA PRO A 33 -2.60 20.37 -7.14
C PRO A 33 -1.40 19.42 -7.21
N LYS A 34 -0.30 19.71 -6.51
CA LYS A 34 0.91 18.87 -6.52
C LYS A 34 0.68 17.47 -5.97
N ILE A 35 -0.28 17.28 -5.06
CA ILE A 35 -0.64 15.94 -4.59
C ILE A 35 -1.22 15.13 -5.75
N LYS A 36 -2.18 15.70 -6.48
CA LYS A 36 -2.81 15.02 -7.61
C LYS A 36 -1.82 14.75 -8.75
N GLU A 37 -0.94 15.71 -9.06
CA GLU A 37 0.12 15.53 -10.06
C GLU A 37 1.03 14.34 -9.69
N PHE A 38 1.40 14.22 -8.41
CA PHE A 38 2.24 13.12 -7.93
C PHE A 38 1.50 11.78 -7.96
N GLU A 39 0.24 11.76 -7.53
CA GLU A 39 -0.62 10.57 -7.60
C GLU A 39 -0.75 10.06 -9.04
N ASP A 40 -1.05 10.95 -9.99
CA ASP A 40 -1.21 10.59 -11.41
C ASP A 40 0.10 10.10 -12.04
N ALA A 41 1.21 10.77 -11.74
CA ALA A 41 2.52 10.38 -12.24
C ALA A 41 2.92 9.01 -11.70
N PHE A 42 2.66 8.76 -10.40
CA PHE A 42 3.01 7.48 -9.78
C PHE A 42 2.11 6.34 -10.27
N ALA A 43 0.79 6.56 -10.36
CA ALA A 43 -0.14 5.59 -10.93
C ALA A 43 0.28 5.18 -12.35
N SER A 44 0.61 6.16 -13.20
CA SER A 44 1.12 5.91 -14.55
C SER A 44 2.45 5.15 -14.55
N TYR A 45 3.35 5.42 -13.60
CA TYR A 45 4.65 4.75 -13.50
C TYR A 45 4.53 3.26 -13.20
N VAL A 46 3.61 2.89 -12.32
CA VAL A 46 3.39 1.49 -11.92
C VAL A 46 2.30 0.78 -12.72
N ASP A 47 1.67 1.44 -13.71
CA ASP A 47 0.54 0.95 -14.52
C ASP A 47 -0.74 0.68 -13.69
N ALA A 48 -0.95 1.41 -12.59
CA ALA A 48 -2.19 1.37 -11.82
C ALA A 48 -3.20 2.41 -12.32
N LYS A 49 -4.50 2.20 -12.05
CA LYS A 49 -5.54 3.18 -12.37
C LYS A 49 -5.55 4.37 -11.41
N PHE A 50 -5.34 4.11 -10.13
CA PHE A 50 -5.45 5.09 -9.07
C PHE A 50 -4.26 5.02 -8.12
N ALA A 51 -3.88 6.18 -7.60
CA ALA A 51 -2.92 6.31 -6.52
C ALA A 51 -3.41 7.32 -5.47
N VAL A 52 -3.05 7.09 -4.21
CA VAL A 52 -3.38 7.97 -3.07
C VAL A 52 -2.11 8.23 -2.27
N ALA A 53 -1.63 9.47 -2.29
CA ALA A 53 -0.47 9.90 -1.52
C ALA A 53 -0.84 10.03 -0.03
N VAL A 54 0.05 9.54 0.84
CA VAL A 54 -0.11 9.53 2.29
C VAL A 54 1.18 9.94 2.98
N SER A 55 1.14 10.16 4.30
CA SER A 55 2.27 10.67 5.07
C SER A 55 3.48 9.74 5.14
N ASN A 56 3.29 8.44 5.09
CA ASN A 56 4.36 7.42 5.07
C ASN A 56 3.80 6.03 4.76
N GLY A 57 4.69 5.03 4.59
CA GLY A 57 4.28 3.65 4.32
C GLY A 57 3.49 3.00 5.45
N THR A 58 3.74 3.36 6.71
CA THR A 58 2.98 2.86 7.86
C THR A 58 1.53 3.35 7.81
N ALA A 59 1.32 4.63 7.49
CA ALA A 59 -0.02 5.18 7.28
C ALA A 59 -0.70 4.52 6.06
N ALA A 60 0.05 4.24 4.98
CA ALA A 60 -0.47 3.53 3.82
C ALA A 60 -1.03 2.16 4.21
N LEU A 61 -0.23 1.35 4.92
CA LEU A 61 -0.66 0.02 5.38
C LEU A 61 -1.88 0.09 6.31
N HIS A 62 -1.90 1.04 7.26
CA HIS A 62 -3.03 1.21 8.18
C HIS A 62 -4.31 1.59 7.42
N LEU A 63 -4.24 2.56 6.49
CA LEU A 63 -5.39 2.94 5.68
C LEU A 63 -5.88 1.79 4.78
N CYS A 64 -4.97 0.96 4.24
CA CYS A 64 -5.34 -0.23 3.49
C CYS A 64 -6.11 -1.23 4.37
N ALA A 65 -5.64 -1.49 5.59
CA ALA A 65 -6.31 -2.39 6.53
C ALA A 65 -7.72 -1.86 6.90
N LEU A 66 -7.86 -0.55 7.16
CA LEU A 66 -9.16 0.09 7.39
C LEU A 66 -10.07 0.01 6.15
N ALA A 67 -9.54 0.28 4.95
CA ALA A 67 -10.31 0.23 3.72
C ALA A 67 -10.85 -1.18 3.42
N LEU A 68 -10.13 -2.22 3.84
CA LEU A 68 -10.51 -3.63 3.72
C LEU A 68 -11.30 -4.14 4.93
N ASN A 69 -11.72 -3.25 5.83
CA ASN A 69 -12.53 -3.54 7.02
C ASN A 69 -11.87 -4.54 7.98
N VAL A 70 -10.55 -4.49 8.11
CA VAL A 70 -9.87 -5.31 9.12
C VAL A 70 -10.35 -4.90 10.51
N SER A 71 -10.76 -5.89 11.32
CA SER A 71 -11.34 -5.67 12.64
C SER A 71 -11.06 -6.86 13.56
N GLU A 72 -11.54 -6.77 14.81
CA GLU A 72 -11.45 -7.84 15.79
C GLU A 72 -12.05 -9.16 15.26
N GLY A 73 -11.36 -10.27 15.51
CA GLY A 73 -11.76 -11.61 15.06
C GLY A 73 -11.24 -11.98 13.65
N GLN A 74 -10.73 -11.03 12.87
CA GLN A 74 -10.14 -11.31 11.57
C GLN A 74 -8.66 -11.66 11.70
N LYS A 75 -8.22 -12.67 10.92
CA LYS A 75 -6.82 -13.08 10.82
C LYS A 75 -6.24 -12.73 9.47
N VAL A 76 -5.03 -12.19 9.49
CA VAL A 76 -4.30 -11.80 8.28
C VAL A 76 -2.92 -12.45 8.29
N ILE A 77 -2.56 -13.04 7.16
CA ILE A 77 -1.25 -13.69 6.98
C ILE A 77 -0.24 -12.67 6.45
N THR A 78 0.96 -12.64 7.02
CA THR A 78 2.10 -11.87 6.49
C THR A 78 3.41 -12.62 6.72
N THR A 79 4.53 -12.02 6.33
CA THR A 79 5.88 -12.59 6.49
C THR A 79 6.54 -12.15 7.79
N PRO A 80 7.39 -12.99 8.43
CA PRO A 80 8.18 -12.57 9.59
C PRO A 80 9.38 -11.68 9.19
N ILE A 81 9.82 -11.70 7.93
CA ILE A 81 10.90 -10.85 7.42
C ILE A 81 10.30 -9.63 6.72
N THR A 82 10.00 -8.61 7.50
CA THR A 82 9.46 -7.33 7.03
C THR A 82 9.71 -6.22 8.07
N PHE A 83 9.45 -4.99 7.69
CA PHE A 83 9.29 -3.92 8.67
C PHE A 83 8.02 -4.15 9.48
N ALA A 84 8.05 -3.88 10.78
CA ALA A 84 6.93 -4.17 11.70
C ALA A 84 5.57 -3.59 11.26
N ALA A 85 5.56 -2.58 10.40
CA ALA A 85 4.34 -1.93 9.93
C ALA A 85 3.41 -2.87 9.17
N SER A 86 3.94 -3.86 8.40
CA SER A 86 3.13 -4.84 7.67
C SER A 86 2.30 -5.74 8.60
N ALA A 87 2.80 -5.99 9.81
CA ALA A 87 2.05 -6.70 10.86
C ALA A 87 1.20 -5.74 11.71
N ASN A 88 1.76 -4.57 12.06
CA ASN A 88 1.12 -3.62 12.96
C ASN A 88 -0.15 -3.02 12.38
N CYS A 89 -0.27 -2.85 11.05
CA CYS A 89 -1.48 -2.31 10.44
C CYS A 89 -2.72 -3.16 10.76
N VAL A 90 -2.56 -4.48 10.84
CA VAL A 90 -3.62 -5.42 11.25
C VAL A 90 -3.94 -5.24 12.73
N LYS A 91 -2.89 -5.11 13.57
CA LYS A 91 -3.05 -4.91 15.02
C LYS A 91 -3.72 -3.59 15.37
N TYR A 92 -3.43 -2.53 14.63
CA TYR A 92 -4.07 -1.21 14.82
C TYR A 92 -5.58 -1.27 14.58
N CYS A 93 -6.02 -2.17 13.69
CA CYS A 93 -7.45 -2.41 13.43
C CYS A 93 -8.09 -3.48 14.33
N GLY A 94 -7.35 -3.99 15.34
CA GLY A 94 -7.86 -5.03 16.25
C GLY A 94 -7.74 -6.47 15.73
N GLY A 95 -7.25 -6.67 14.50
CA GLY A 95 -7.08 -7.98 13.88
C GLY A 95 -5.94 -8.81 14.48
N GLU A 96 -5.87 -10.07 14.11
CA GLU A 96 -4.84 -11.03 14.50
C GLU A 96 -3.86 -11.26 13.33
N VAL A 97 -2.56 -11.16 13.62
CA VAL A 97 -1.50 -11.44 12.64
C VAL A 97 -1.06 -12.89 12.76
N VAL A 98 -0.98 -13.56 11.62
CA VAL A 98 -0.39 -14.90 11.51
C VAL A 98 0.79 -14.83 10.55
N PHE A 99 1.93 -15.41 10.92
CA PHE A 99 3.11 -15.43 10.07
C PHE A 99 3.16 -16.73 9.27
N GLY A 100 3.23 -16.60 7.94
CA GLY A 100 3.69 -17.66 7.06
C GLY A 100 5.22 -17.64 7.03
N ASP A 101 5.85 -18.79 6.82
CA ASP A 101 7.31 -18.87 6.73
C ASP A 101 7.81 -18.29 5.40
N ILE A 102 9.09 -18.08 5.31
CA ILE A 102 9.77 -17.58 4.11
C ILE A 102 10.36 -18.73 3.28
N ASP A 103 10.46 -18.51 1.99
CA ASP A 103 11.33 -19.29 1.13
C ASP A 103 12.81 -18.96 1.45
N PRO A 104 13.66 -19.95 1.77
CA PRO A 104 15.03 -19.72 2.25
C PRO A 104 15.98 -19.18 1.16
N GLU A 105 15.62 -19.29 -0.12
CA GLU A 105 16.44 -18.80 -1.23
C GLU A 105 16.08 -17.37 -1.64
N THR A 106 14.79 -17.03 -1.51
CA THR A 106 14.27 -15.73 -1.95
C THR A 106 14.05 -14.75 -0.80
N TYR A 107 13.86 -15.25 0.42
CA TYR A 107 13.44 -14.53 1.62
C TYR A 107 12.04 -13.89 1.50
N LEU A 108 11.29 -14.21 0.44
CA LEU A 108 9.91 -13.81 0.28
C LEU A 108 8.99 -14.73 1.09
N LEU A 109 7.79 -14.26 1.40
CA LEU A 109 6.74 -15.11 1.98
C LEU A 109 6.56 -16.35 1.08
N ASP A 110 6.67 -17.56 1.66
CA ASP A 110 6.50 -18.80 0.90
C ASP A 110 5.01 -19.08 0.69
N ILE A 111 4.60 -19.15 -0.57
CA ILE A 111 3.21 -19.45 -0.94
C ILE A 111 2.77 -20.85 -0.46
N ASN A 112 3.69 -21.80 -0.32
CA ASN A 112 3.37 -23.12 0.22
C ASN A 112 3.08 -23.05 1.71
N SER A 113 3.85 -22.27 2.47
CA SER A 113 3.57 -22.01 3.88
C SER A 113 2.20 -21.33 4.06
N VAL A 114 1.85 -20.38 3.21
CA VAL A 114 0.50 -19.77 3.22
C VAL A 114 -0.56 -20.81 2.92
N ARG A 115 -0.36 -21.67 1.92
CA ARG A 115 -1.29 -22.75 1.56
C ARG A 115 -1.50 -23.72 2.73
N GLU A 116 -0.45 -24.14 3.40
CA GLU A 116 -0.51 -25.02 4.57
C GLU A 116 -1.35 -24.40 5.70
N LEU A 117 -1.19 -23.11 5.99
CA LEU A 117 -2.01 -22.39 6.97
C LEU A 117 -3.49 -22.38 6.59
N LEU A 118 -3.78 -22.16 5.30
CA LEU A 118 -5.14 -22.12 4.78
C LEU A 118 -5.80 -23.51 4.82
N GLU A 119 -5.09 -24.57 4.43
CA GLU A 119 -5.57 -25.96 4.43
C GLU A 119 -5.76 -26.51 5.85
N ALA A 120 -4.94 -26.10 6.80
CA ALA A 120 -5.05 -26.49 8.20
C ALA A 120 -6.20 -25.80 8.96
N SER A 121 -6.90 -24.86 8.32
CA SER A 121 -7.94 -24.06 8.98
C SER A 121 -9.28 -24.13 8.20
N PRO A 122 -10.42 -23.95 8.87
CA PRO A 122 -11.71 -23.80 8.18
C PRO A 122 -11.67 -22.62 7.18
N LYS A 123 -12.37 -22.75 6.04
CA LYS A 123 -12.53 -21.63 5.10
C LYS A 123 -13.12 -20.41 5.80
N GLY A 124 -12.58 -19.22 5.50
CA GLY A 124 -12.99 -17.96 6.13
C GLY A 124 -12.29 -17.66 7.46
N THR A 125 -11.35 -18.51 7.91
CA THR A 125 -10.50 -18.22 9.08
C THR A 125 -9.60 -17.01 8.83
N TYR A 126 -9.08 -16.88 7.62
CA TYR A 126 -8.24 -15.78 7.19
C TYR A 126 -9.00 -14.84 6.27
N SER A 127 -8.79 -13.53 6.42
CA SER A 127 -9.43 -12.50 5.61
C SER A 127 -8.53 -12.01 4.48
N GLY A 128 -7.20 -12.10 4.65
CA GLY A 128 -6.28 -11.61 3.65
C GLY A 128 -4.84 -11.98 3.89
N VAL A 129 -3.99 -11.59 2.95
CA VAL A 129 -2.54 -11.80 2.98
C VAL A 129 -1.81 -10.51 2.60
N ILE A 130 -0.69 -10.25 3.27
CA ILE A 130 0.21 -9.11 3.02
C ILE A 130 1.59 -9.67 2.66
N PRO A 131 1.84 -10.03 1.38
CA PRO A 131 3.18 -10.35 0.89
C PRO A 131 4.02 -9.07 0.78
N VAL A 132 5.34 -9.23 0.94
CA VAL A 132 6.30 -8.12 0.91
C VAL A 132 7.34 -8.37 -0.17
N ASP A 133 7.57 -7.39 -1.03
CA ASP A 133 8.61 -7.40 -2.06
C ASP A 133 9.98 -7.13 -1.44
N PHE A 134 10.43 -8.06 -0.60
CA PHE A 134 11.59 -7.87 0.25
C PHE A 134 12.86 -7.58 -0.55
N ALA A 135 13.58 -6.54 -0.14
CA ALA A 135 14.82 -6.07 -0.77
C ALA A 135 14.68 -5.74 -2.27
N GLY A 136 13.47 -5.46 -2.76
CA GLY A 136 13.19 -5.13 -4.16
C GLY A 136 12.93 -6.37 -5.03
N ARG A 137 12.90 -7.56 -4.46
CA ARG A 137 12.52 -8.78 -5.17
C ARG A 137 11.00 -8.88 -5.19
N ALA A 138 10.42 -8.83 -6.38
CA ALA A 138 8.99 -8.91 -6.56
C ALA A 138 8.43 -10.30 -6.21
N VAL A 139 7.31 -10.32 -5.49
CA VAL A 139 6.52 -11.53 -5.22
C VAL A 139 5.77 -11.96 -6.49
N ASP A 140 5.61 -13.25 -6.72
CA ASP A 140 4.71 -13.76 -7.76
C ASP A 140 3.24 -13.58 -7.34
N LEU A 141 2.72 -12.37 -7.53
CA LEU A 141 1.35 -12.03 -7.15
C LEU A 141 0.29 -12.75 -7.98
N GLU A 142 0.61 -13.24 -9.18
CA GLU A 142 -0.33 -14.08 -9.96
C GLU A 142 -0.63 -15.39 -9.22
N ALA A 143 0.40 -16.05 -8.70
CA ALA A 143 0.24 -17.25 -7.89
C ALA A 143 -0.53 -16.96 -6.58
N TYR A 144 -0.23 -15.84 -5.91
CA TYR A 144 -0.97 -15.41 -4.70
C TYR A 144 -2.43 -15.09 -5.00
N ARG A 145 -2.75 -14.43 -6.12
CA ARG A 145 -4.14 -14.15 -6.51
C ARG A 145 -4.94 -15.41 -6.78
N ASN A 146 -4.33 -16.39 -7.43
CA ASN A 146 -4.98 -17.68 -7.67
C ASN A 146 -5.33 -18.35 -6.33
N LEU A 147 -4.38 -18.40 -5.40
CA LEU A 147 -4.63 -18.96 -4.07
C LEU A 147 -5.67 -18.14 -3.30
N ALA A 148 -5.61 -16.82 -3.35
CA ALA A 148 -6.55 -15.93 -2.69
C ALA A 148 -7.98 -16.09 -3.20
N ASN A 149 -8.19 -16.31 -4.49
CA ASN A 149 -9.50 -16.57 -5.08
C ASN A 149 -10.13 -17.86 -4.55
N ASP A 150 -9.34 -18.93 -4.33
CA ASP A 150 -9.82 -20.21 -3.81
C ASP A 150 -10.31 -20.10 -2.36
N TYR A 151 -9.77 -19.15 -1.58
CA TYR A 151 -10.06 -18.98 -0.17
C TYR A 151 -10.82 -17.68 0.19
N GLY A 152 -11.06 -16.81 -0.80
CA GLY A 152 -11.78 -15.52 -0.59
C GLY A 152 -10.95 -14.47 0.16
N LEU A 153 -9.63 -14.43 -0.09
CA LEU A 153 -8.72 -13.48 0.55
C LEU A 153 -8.54 -12.21 -0.28
N TRP A 154 -8.37 -11.10 0.40
CA TRP A 154 -7.79 -9.90 -0.22
C TRP A 154 -6.25 -9.93 -0.11
N ILE A 155 -5.59 -9.13 -0.96
CA ILE A 155 -4.13 -9.00 -1.01
C ILE A 155 -3.75 -7.52 -0.87
N ILE A 156 -2.89 -7.21 0.11
CA ILE A 156 -2.12 -5.96 0.14
C ILE A 156 -0.67 -6.28 -0.22
N GLU A 157 -0.19 -5.76 -1.34
CA GLU A 157 1.22 -5.85 -1.74
C GLU A 157 2.03 -4.78 -0.99
N ASP A 158 2.96 -5.18 -0.13
CA ASP A 158 3.93 -4.25 0.46
C ASP A 158 5.13 -4.10 -0.47
N ALA A 159 5.03 -3.15 -1.39
CA ALA A 159 6.05 -2.83 -2.39
C ALA A 159 7.02 -1.71 -1.94
N CYS A 160 7.16 -1.49 -0.61
CA CYS A 160 8.04 -0.44 -0.06
C CYS A 160 9.49 -0.53 -0.52
N HIS A 161 9.97 -1.68 -0.96
CA HIS A 161 11.33 -1.88 -1.45
C HIS A 161 11.41 -2.07 -2.97
N ALA A 162 10.28 -2.00 -3.69
CA ALA A 162 10.20 -2.40 -5.08
C ALA A 162 9.59 -1.34 -6.04
N PRO A 163 9.78 -0.01 -5.84
CA PRO A 163 9.36 0.94 -6.86
C PRO A 163 10.16 0.69 -8.15
N GLY A 164 9.46 0.34 -9.24
CA GLY A 164 10.07 -0.06 -10.51
C GLY A 164 10.42 -1.54 -10.63
N GLY A 165 10.16 -2.35 -9.61
CA GLY A 165 10.23 -3.80 -9.68
C GLY A 165 9.13 -4.40 -10.54
N SER A 166 9.35 -5.62 -11.03
CA SER A 166 8.37 -6.41 -11.78
C SER A 166 8.60 -7.91 -11.57
N PHE A 167 7.57 -8.71 -11.84
CA PHE A 167 7.69 -10.16 -11.97
C PHE A 167 7.13 -10.62 -13.31
N VAL A 168 7.54 -11.82 -13.76
CA VAL A 168 7.09 -12.40 -15.02
C VAL A 168 5.89 -13.30 -14.76
N LYS A 169 4.76 -12.98 -15.40
CA LYS A 169 3.52 -13.77 -15.35
C LYS A 169 3.65 -15.09 -16.11
N THR A 170 2.73 -16.02 -15.87
CA THR A 170 2.67 -17.32 -16.57
C THR A 170 2.57 -17.18 -18.09
N ASN A 171 2.02 -16.07 -18.59
CA ASN A 171 1.94 -15.78 -20.03
C ASN A 171 3.21 -15.15 -20.63
N GLY A 172 4.29 -15.02 -19.86
CA GLY A 172 5.57 -14.45 -20.25
C GLY A 172 5.64 -12.92 -20.29
N ARG A 173 4.58 -12.21 -19.89
CA ARG A 173 4.58 -10.76 -19.78
C ARG A 173 4.95 -10.32 -18.37
N GLU A 174 5.55 -9.15 -18.26
CA GLU A 174 5.82 -8.55 -16.95
C GLU A 174 4.57 -7.91 -16.33
N SER A 175 4.49 -7.95 -15.00
CA SER A 175 3.59 -7.14 -14.19
C SER A 175 4.43 -6.33 -13.21
N LYS A 176 4.21 -5.03 -13.15
CA LYS A 176 4.95 -4.14 -12.25
C LYS A 176 4.45 -4.29 -10.81
N CYS A 177 5.37 -4.19 -9.84
CA CYS A 177 5.00 -4.02 -8.45
C CYS A 177 4.12 -2.77 -8.30
N GLY A 178 3.00 -2.92 -7.60
CA GLY A 178 2.04 -1.84 -7.40
C GLY A 178 1.06 -1.59 -8.54
N SER A 179 1.07 -2.40 -9.61
CA SER A 179 0.15 -2.23 -10.74
C SER A 179 -1.32 -2.47 -10.39
N GLY A 180 -1.60 -3.16 -9.26
CA GLY A 180 -2.95 -3.57 -8.89
C GLY A 180 -3.57 -4.61 -9.82
N GLU A 181 -2.76 -5.29 -10.67
CA GLU A 181 -3.27 -6.35 -11.54
C GLU A 181 -3.69 -7.58 -10.75
N PHE A 182 -2.95 -7.90 -9.68
CA PHE A 182 -3.17 -9.11 -8.87
C PHE A 182 -3.38 -8.81 -7.37
N ALA A 183 -3.07 -7.60 -6.90
CA ALA A 183 -3.36 -7.16 -5.54
C ALA A 183 -4.58 -6.23 -5.52
N ASP A 184 -5.34 -6.23 -4.42
CA ASP A 184 -6.44 -5.28 -4.23
C ASP A 184 -5.89 -3.88 -3.95
N LEU A 185 -4.82 -3.82 -3.16
CA LEU A 185 -4.09 -2.62 -2.80
C LEU A 185 -2.58 -2.91 -2.82
N ALA A 186 -1.79 -1.92 -3.19
CA ALA A 186 -0.33 -1.97 -3.01
C ALA A 186 0.15 -0.69 -2.33
N ILE A 187 1.24 -0.79 -1.57
CA ILE A 187 1.79 0.36 -0.84
C ILE A 187 3.27 0.57 -1.12
N PHE A 188 3.68 1.84 -1.05
CA PHE A 188 5.05 2.29 -1.19
C PHE A 188 5.43 3.25 -0.06
N SER A 189 6.73 3.33 0.21
CA SER A 189 7.31 4.24 1.19
C SER A 189 8.37 5.11 0.54
N PHE A 190 8.37 6.40 0.88
CA PHE A 190 9.36 7.37 0.43
C PHE A 190 10.24 7.88 1.58
N HIS A 191 10.41 7.04 2.62
CA HIS A 191 11.36 7.27 3.70
C HIS A 191 12.80 7.38 3.13
N PRO A 192 13.72 8.14 3.74
CA PRO A 192 15.07 8.40 3.22
C PRO A 192 15.92 7.20 2.86
N VAL A 193 15.65 6.02 3.44
CA VAL A 193 16.38 4.77 3.11
C VAL A 193 15.81 4.04 1.88
N LYS A 194 14.72 4.54 1.29
CA LYS A 194 14.08 3.92 0.13
C LYS A 194 14.67 4.46 -1.18
N HIS A 195 14.33 3.81 -2.31
CA HIS A 195 14.82 4.17 -3.64
C HIS A 195 14.41 5.59 -4.06
N ILE A 196 13.20 6.01 -3.70
CA ILE A 196 12.70 7.36 -3.85
C ILE A 196 12.50 7.93 -2.45
N ALA A 197 13.11 9.08 -2.17
CA ALA A 197 13.09 9.68 -0.83
C ALA A 197 12.46 11.08 -0.87
N SER A 198 11.43 11.29 -0.05
CA SER A 198 10.78 12.61 0.13
C SER A 198 10.90 13.14 1.57
N GLY A 199 11.76 12.54 2.40
CA GLY A 199 11.81 12.78 3.84
C GLY A 199 10.80 11.90 4.56
N GLU A 200 9.53 12.21 4.48
CA GLU A 200 8.40 11.35 4.80
C GLU A 200 7.45 11.29 3.61
N GLY A 201 6.86 10.15 3.37
CA GLY A 201 5.90 9.95 2.30
C GLY A 201 5.56 8.50 2.08
N GLY A 202 4.39 8.26 1.52
CA GLY A 202 3.93 6.96 1.08
C GLY A 202 2.92 7.10 -0.05
N MET A 203 2.64 5.98 -0.70
CA MET A 203 1.64 5.88 -1.76
C MET A 203 0.87 4.59 -1.60
N ILE A 204 -0.42 4.64 -1.90
CA ILE A 204 -1.27 3.46 -2.07
C ILE A 204 -1.71 3.44 -3.52
N THR A 205 -1.66 2.28 -4.18
CA THR A 205 -2.19 2.09 -5.54
C THR A 205 -3.27 1.03 -5.56
N THR A 206 -4.24 1.19 -6.46
CA THR A 206 -5.35 0.25 -6.66
C THR A 206 -5.96 0.41 -8.05
N ASN A 207 -6.66 -0.63 -8.52
CA ASN A 207 -7.50 -0.58 -9.71
C ASN A 207 -9.00 -0.56 -9.38
N ASP A 208 -9.36 -0.65 -8.09
CA ASP A 208 -10.72 -0.60 -7.60
C ASP A 208 -11.10 0.84 -7.21
N GLU A 209 -12.11 1.40 -7.89
CA GLU A 209 -12.56 2.77 -7.67
C GLU A 209 -13.22 2.96 -6.29
N SER A 210 -13.90 1.93 -5.77
CA SER A 210 -14.54 1.96 -4.45
C SER A 210 -13.48 2.03 -3.34
N LEU A 211 -12.41 1.22 -3.44
CA LEU A 211 -11.29 1.30 -2.52
C LEU A 211 -10.56 2.65 -2.64
N TYR A 212 -10.38 3.18 -3.85
CA TYR A 212 -9.79 4.49 -4.07
C TYR A 212 -10.57 5.60 -3.37
N ASP A 213 -11.89 5.64 -3.53
CA ASP A 213 -12.74 6.66 -2.90
C ASP A 213 -12.73 6.52 -1.38
N LYS A 214 -12.79 5.29 -0.85
CA LYS A 214 -12.68 5.01 0.58
C LYS A 214 -11.34 5.48 1.16
N LEU A 215 -10.23 5.19 0.49
CA LEU A 215 -8.90 5.64 0.90
C LEU A 215 -8.76 7.17 0.90
N ARG A 216 -9.32 7.85 -0.11
CA ARG A 216 -9.35 9.32 -0.16
C ARG A 216 -10.12 9.91 1.01
N ALA A 217 -11.27 9.34 1.33
CA ALA A 217 -12.07 9.77 2.48
C ALA A 217 -11.32 9.53 3.80
N LEU A 218 -10.78 8.33 4.02
CA LEU A 218 -10.00 7.98 5.22
C LEU A 218 -8.77 8.90 5.39
N ARG A 219 -8.11 9.28 4.30
CA ARG A 219 -6.98 10.22 4.33
C ARG A 219 -7.36 11.61 4.83
N THR A 220 -8.60 12.04 4.60
CA THR A 220 -9.08 13.41 4.84
C THR A 220 -10.28 13.46 5.79
N HIS A 221 -10.18 12.79 6.94
CA HIS A 221 -11.17 12.83 8.02
C HIS A 221 -12.56 12.24 7.69
N GLY A 222 -12.69 11.44 6.62
CA GLY A 222 -13.97 10.95 6.14
C GLY A 222 -14.84 12.01 5.44
N ILE A 223 -14.29 13.21 5.19
CA ILE A 223 -15.03 14.29 4.54
C ILE A 223 -14.95 14.11 3.02
N VAL A 224 -16.11 13.96 2.39
CA VAL A 224 -16.25 13.86 0.93
C VAL A 224 -16.87 15.16 0.41
N LYS A 225 -16.14 15.86 -0.47
CA LYS A 225 -16.67 17.02 -1.21
C LYS A 225 -17.22 16.52 -2.54
N ASN A 226 -18.50 16.19 -2.56
CA ASN A 226 -19.21 15.77 -3.77
C ASN A 226 -20.63 16.35 -3.73
N ASP A 227 -20.90 17.29 -4.60
CA ASP A 227 -22.18 18.00 -4.66
C ASP A 227 -23.39 17.07 -4.83
N ASN A 228 -23.18 15.90 -5.45
CA ASN A 228 -24.24 14.88 -5.62
C ASN A 228 -24.61 14.16 -4.32
N LEU A 229 -23.83 14.30 -3.26
CA LEU A 229 -24.10 13.72 -1.93
C LEU A 229 -24.84 14.70 -1.01
N TYR A 230 -24.96 15.97 -1.41
CA TYR A 230 -25.70 16.98 -0.66
C TYR A 230 -27.17 16.97 -1.06
N THR A 231 -28.07 16.88 -0.08
CA THR A 231 -29.52 16.90 -0.30
C THR A 231 -30.13 18.26 0.08
N ASN A 232 -31.08 18.75 -0.73
CA ASN A 232 -31.91 19.92 -0.43
C ASN A 232 -31.22 21.27 -0.20
N GLY A 233 -30.06 21.52 -0.82
CA GLY A 233 -29.38 22.81 -0.74
C GLY A 233 -28.83 23.15 0.65
N VAL A 234 -28.82 22.22 1.57
CA VAL A 234 -28.09 22.29 2.85
C VAL A 234 -26.79 21.54 2.64
N GLU A 235 -25.66 22.19 2.93
CA GLU A 235 -24.36 21.52 2.97
C GLU A 235 -24.35 20.51 4.14
N GLU A 236 -24.83 19.32 3.89
CA GLU A 236 -24.74 18.22 4.84
C GLU A 236 -23.47 17.41 4.51
N VAL A 237 -22.45 17.60 5.32
CA VAL A 237 -21.22 16.80 5.24
C VAL A 237 -21.52 15.40 5.73
N ARG A 238 -21.62 14.42 4.84
CA ARG A 238 -21.66 13.01 5.23
C ARG A 238 -20.26 12.55 5.58
N LEU A 239 -20.08 12.20 6.84
CA LEU A 239 -18.96 11.35 7.26
C LEU A 239 -19.23 9.94 6.74
N LEU A 240 -18.21 9.28 6.19
CA LEU A 240 -18.33 7.85 5.93
C LEU A 240 -18.36 7.16 7.29
N ASP A 241 -19.50 6.58 7.66
CA ASP A 241 -19.72 5.92 8.96
C ASP A 241 -18.66 4.85 9.23
N GLU A 242 -18.14 4.23 8.19
CA GLU A 242 -17.09 3.21 8.24
C GLU A 242 -15.69 3.77 8.55
N ALA A 243 -15.49 5.08 8.51
CA ALA A 243 -14.22 5.70 8.87
C ALA A 243 -14.06 5.89 10.40
N GLN A 244 -15.13 5.68 11.15
CA GLN A 244 -15.18 5.90 12.60
C GLN A 244 -15.38 4.63 13.44
N SER A 245 -15.57 3.47 12.79
CA SER A 245 -15.77 2.19 13.49
C SER A 245 -14.47 1.38 13.64
#